data_daaffcc8b3564fc87d3c05516ba6f049
#
_entry.id   daaffcc8b3564fc87d3c05516ba6f049
#
_cell.length_a   1.000
_cell.length_b   1.000
_cell.length_c   1.000
_cell.angle_alpha   90.00
_cell.angle_beta   90.00
_cell.angle_gamma   90.00
#
_symmetry.space_group_name_H-M   'P 1'
#
loop_
_entity.id
_entity.type
_entity.pdbx_description
1 polymer ?
#
loop_
_entity_poly.entity_id
_entity_poly.type
_entity_poly.pdbx_seq_one_letter_code
_entity_poly.pdbx_strand_id
1 'polypeptide(L)'
;MKNSVLECRELTKKYGKKEVLHSLNLKLEQGKIYGLIGRNGAGKTTLLSLLSAQNPGTQGEILLDGQKVWENQEALKHIYFSREINPNSTVYSGLKVKELLKIAAAYLPDWDKEMANSLIHLFHLDIKKRISKLSKGMTSMITIILALASKAEFTFLDEPVAGLDVVAREQFYRILLEEFTESGRTFVVSTHIIEEAADLFEEVIFLHEGEILLKENTQDLLEQCRYVSGKTEDVERAVQGKETHGKEVLGRSQGVMVRLKPGEKMEHTEQVTLQPMSLQKIFVSLCSGEDETI
;
A
#
# COMPACT_ATOMS: atom_id res chain seq x y z
N MET A 1 -9.94 -3.52 -24.36
CA MET A 1 -8.81 -2.70 -23.90
C MET A 1 -7.72 -3.67 -23.48
N LYS A 2 -6.46 -3.37 -23.80
CA LYS A 2 -5.33 -4.22 -23.39
C LYS A 2 -5.14 -3.94 -21.88
N ASN A 3 -5.25 -4.94 -21.02
CA ASN A 3 -4.97 -4.77 -19.60
C ASN A 3 -3.46 -4.75 -19.44
N SER A 4 -2.90 -3.58 -19.13
CA SER A 4 -1.46 -3.44 -18.86
C SER A 4 -1.07 -4.16 -17.58
N VAL A 5 0.14 -4.67 -17.57
CA VAL A 5 0.70 -5.41 -16.44
C VAL A 5 2.07 -4.87 -16.10
N LEU A 6 2.22 -4.41 -14.86
CA LEU A 6 3.53 -4.09 -14.28
C LEU A 6 3.97 -5.23 -13.38
N GLU A 7 5.14 -5.79 -13.66
CA GLU A 7 5.66 -6.90 -12.88
C GLU A 7 7.13 -6.73 -12.50
N CYS A 8 7.53 -7.29 -11.39
CA CYS A 8 8.95 -7.50 -11.09
C CYS A 8 9.23 -8.99 -10.91
N ARG A 9 10.42 -9.41 -11.33
CA ARG A 9 10.90 -10.79 -11.28
C ARG A 9 12.23 -10.85 -10.55
N GLU A 10 12.28 -11.66 -9.49
CA GLU A 10 13.47 -11.89 -8.65
C GLU A 10 14.12 -10.60 -8.17
N LEU A 11 13.30 -9.58 -7.87
CA LEU A 11 13.76 -8.24 -7.56
C LEU A 11 14.44 -8.20 -6.19
N THR A 12 15.72 -7.91 -6.19
CA THR A 12 16.53 -7.77 -4.98
C THR A 12 17.07 -6.34 -4.86
N LYS A 13 17.08 -5.80 -3.65
CA LYS A 13 17.70 -4.50 -3.36
C LYS A 13 18.60 -4.56 -2.14
N LYS A 14 19.87 -4.15 -2.35
CA LYS A 14 20.87 -3.98 -1.30
C LYS A 14 21.32 -2.52 -1.21
N TYR A 15 21.47 -2.03 0.01
CA TYR A 15 22.15 -0.77 0.32
C TYR A 15 23.41 -1.09 1.12
N GLY A 16 24.57 -1.06 0.46
CA GLY A 16 25.81 -1.55 1.03
C GLY A 16 25.71 -3.04 1.39
N LYS A 17 25.84 -3.36 2.69
CA LYS A 17 25.74 -4.75 3.19
C LYS A 17 24.31 -5.17 3.55
N LYS A 18 23.38 -4.21 3.66
CA LYS A 18 22.00 -4.50 4.09
C LYS A 18 21.15 -4.84 2.86
N GLU A 19 20.64 -6.04 2.82
CA GLU A 19 19.59 -6.45 1.89
C GLU A 19 18.24 -6.00 2.44
N VAL A 20 17.45 -5.32 1.62
CA VAL A 20 16.17 -4.70 2.02
C VAL A 20 15.00 -5.38 1.31
N LEU A 21 15.22 -5.91 0.11
CA LEU A 21 14.25 -6.73 -0.61
C LEU A 21 14.92 -8.02 -1.08
N HIS A 22 14.25 -9.14 -0.88
CA HIS A 22 14.77 -10.49 -1.01
C HIS A 22 14.08 -11.23 -2.18
N SER A 23 14.61 -11.10 -3.42
CA SER A 23 14.16 -11.84 -4.60
C SER A 23 12.63 -11.81 -4.83
N LEU A 24 12.03 -10.61 -4.77
CA LEU A 24 10.59 -10.43 -4.86
C LEU A 24 10.07 -10.72 -6.26
N ASN A 25 8.92 -11.40 -6.32
CA ASN A 25 8.09 -11.55 -7.51
C ASN A 25 6.74 -10.89 -7.23
N LEU A 26 6.36 -9.89 -8.05
CA LEU A 26 5.10 -9.17 -7.91
C LEU A 26 4.54 -8.87 -9.28
N LYS A 27 3.24 -9.06 -9.44
CA LYS A 27 2.48 -8.69 -10.63
C LYS A 27 1.33 -7.77 -10.23
N LEU A 28 1.27 -6.59 -10.86
CA LEU A 28 0.20 -5.60 -10.70
C LEU A 28 -0.56 -5.51 -12.02
N GLU A 29 -1.84 -5.78 -11.99
CA GLU A 29 -2.74 -5.69 -13.14
C GLU A 29 -3.41 -4.33 -13.15
N GLN A 30 -3.62 -3.75 -14.34
CA GLN A 30 -4.31 -2.49 -14.49
C GLN A 30 -5.74 -2.55 -13.95
N GLY A 31 -6.23 -1.39 -13.47
CA GLY A 31 -7.62 -1.21 -13.05
C GLY A 31 -7.92 -1.78 -11.67
N LYS A 32 -6.97 -1.67 -10.73
CA LYS A 32 -7.17 -2.10 -9.34
C LYS A 32 -6.57 -1.10 -8.34
N ILE A 33 -7.14 -1.05 -7.16
CA ILE A 33 -6.54 -0.39 -5.99
C ILE A 33 -5.87 -1.47 -5.12
N TYR A 34 -4.54 -1.39 -5.01
CA TYR A 34 -3.73 -2.29 -4.20
C TYR A 34 -3.36 -1.63 -2.87
N GLY A 35 -3.54 -2.34 -1.77
CA GLY A 35 -2.97 -1.99 -0.48
C GLY A 35 -1.60 -2.62 -0.27
N LEU A 36 -0.52 -1.83 -0.25
CA LEU A 36 0.81 -2.31 0.12
C LEU A 36 1.02 -2.12 1.63
N ILE A 37 0.82 -3.19 2.37
CA ILE A 37 0.78 -3.21 3.83
C ILE A 37 2.07 -3.80 4.39
N GLY A 38 2.64 -3.15 5.38
CA GLY A 38 3.85 -3.64 6.05
C GLY A 38 4.29 -2.69 7.18
N ARG A 39 5.04 -3.23 8.13
CA ARG A 39 5.63 -2.42 9.23
C ARG A 39 6.61 -1.38 8.68
N ASN A 40 6.94 -0.38 9.50
CA ASN A 40 8.01 0.57 9.16
C ASN A 40 9.33 -0.18 8.98
N GLY A 41 10.01 0.09 7.87
CA GLY A 41 11.26 -0.61 7.50
C GLY A 41 11.07 -1.93 6.75
N ALA A 42 9.85 -2.40 6.48
CA ALA A 42 9.59 -3.63 5.72
C ALA A 42 10.03 -3.56 4.24
N GLY A 43 10.31 -2.36 3.70
CA GLY A 43 10.75 -2.20 2.33
C GLY A 43 9.73 -1.56 1.38
N LYS A 44 8.56 -1.10 1.84
CA LYS A 44 7.47 -0.51 1.03
C LYS A 44 7.96 0.60 0.11
N THR A 45 8.54 1.66 0.68
CA THR A 45 9.10 2.79 -0.09
C THR A 45 10.18 2.34 -1.07
N THR A 46 11.03 1.38 -0.67
CA THR A 46 12.06 0.80 -1.54
C THR A 46 11.42 0.10 -2.74
N LEU A 47 10.43 -0.76 -2.51
CA LEU A 47 9.72 -1.46 -3.58
C LEU A 47 9.07 -0.47 -4.56
N LEU A 48 8.31 0.51 -4.06
CA LEU A 48 7.66 1.52 -4.91
C LEU A 48 8.67 2.35 -5.71
N SER A 49 9.82 2.71 -5.10
CA SER A 49 10.87 3.45 -5.79
C SER A 49 11.57 2.66 -6.90
N LEU A 50 11.65 1.33 -6.75
CA LEU A 50 12.17 0.44 -7.78
C LEU A 50 11.17 0.26 -8.93
N LEU A 51 9.89 -0.03 -8.60
CA LEU A 51 8.82 -0.18 -9.59
C LEU A 51 8.63 1.06 -10.45
N SER A 52 8.94 2.25 -9.91
CA SER A 52 8.92 3.53 -10.64
C SER A 52 10.26 3.94 -11.24
N ALA A 53 11.26 3.05 -11.25
CA ALA A 53 12.62 3.29 -11.73
C ALA A 53 13.31 4.54 -11.15
N GLN A 54 12.94 4.98 -9.94
CA GLN A 54 13.68 6.04 -9.24
C GLN A 54 15.03 5.54 -8.68
N ASN A 55 15.14 4.24 -8.48
CA ASN A 55 16.37 3.57 -8.09
C ASN A 55 16.51 2.27 -8.90
N PRO A 56 17.75 1.87 -9.25
CA PRO A 56 17.99 0.57 -9.87
C PRO A 56 17.86 -0.56 -8.86
N GLY A 57 17.35 -1.71 -9.27
CA GLY A 57 17.48 -2.96 -8.54
C GLY A 57 18.95 -3.39 -8.42
N THR A 58 19.26 -4.22 -7.43
CA THR A 58 20.58 -4.87 -7.34
C THR A 58 20.61 -6.12 -8.23
N GLN A 59 19.47 -6.84 -8.27
CA GLN A 59 19.23 -8.00 -9.13
C GLN A 59 17.76 -8.02 -9.53
N GLY A 60 17.44 -8.82 -10.53
CA GLY A 60 16.09 -8.95 -11.07
C GLY A 60 15.76 -7.87 -12.08
N GLU A 61 14.52 -7.86 -12.53
CA GLU A 61 14.03 -6.91 -13.52
C GLU A 61 12.60 -6.45 -13.24
N ILE A 62 12.25 -5.29 -13.78
CA ILE A 62 10.90 -4.71 -13.70
C ILE A 62 10.43 -4.47 -15.13
N LEU A 63 9.24 -4.95 -15.44
CA LEU A 63 8.65 -4.96 -16.76
C LEU A 63 7.27 -4.32 -16.75
N LEU A 64 7.00 -3.45 -17.70
CA LEU A 64 5.66 -2.99 -18.07
C LEU A 64 5.30 -3.61 -19.41
N ASP A 65 4.27 -4.44 -19.46
CA ASP A 65 3.85 -5.19 -20.66
C ASP A 65 5.02 -5.96 -21.33
N GLY A 66 5.92 -6.52 -20.52
CA GLY A 66 7.09 -7.27 -20.98
C GLY A 66 8.28 -6.41 -21.40
N GLN A 67 8.17 -5.07 -21.34
CA GLN A 67 9.26 -4.15 -21.63
C GLN A 67 9.92 -3.64 -20.35
N LYS A 68 11.26 -3.59 -20.32
CA LYS A 68 11.97 -3.06 -19.15
C LYS A 68 11.56 -1.63 -18.84
N VAL A 69 11.31 -1.35 -17.55
CA VAL A 69 10.96 0.01 -17.07
C VAL A 69 12.20 0.88 -16.89
N TRP A 70 13.32 0.30 -16.44
CA TRP A 70 14.57 1.03 -16.21
C TRP A 70 15.11 1.65 -17.51
N GLU A 71 15.38 2.96 -17.47
CA GLU A 71 15.86 3.76 -18.61
C GLU A 71 14.94 3.73 -19.87
N ASN A 72 13.66 3.45 -19.69
CA ASN A 72 12.66 3.40 -20.75
C ASN A 72 11.64 4.53 -20.59
N GLN A 73 11.84 5.62 -21.36
CA GLN A 73 10.98 6.80 -21.28
C GLN A 73 9.50 6.50 -21.62
N GLU A 74 9.25 5.58 -22.57
CA GLU A 74 7.86 5.23 -22.92
C GLU A 74 7.15 4.51 -21.76
N ALA A 75 7.81 3.55 -21.11
CA ALA A 75 7.25 2.88 -19.93
C ALA A 75 7.06 3.85 -18.76
N LEU A 76 7.99 4.78 -18.55
CA LEU A 76 7.95 5.74 -17.46
C LEU A 76 6.83 6.78 -17.56
N LYS A 77 6.31 7.05 -18.77
CA LYS A 77 5.13 7.91 -18.96
C LYS A 77 3.88 7.37 -18.27
N HIS A 78 3.79 6.04 -18.12
CA HIS A 78 2.65 5.35 -17.53
C HIS A 78 2.75 5.19 -16.00
N ILE A 79 3.87 5.60 -15.39
CA ILE A 79 4.13 5.34 -13.97
C ILE A 79 4.40 6.65 -13.23
N TYR A 80 3.66 6.88 -12.14
CA TYR A 80 3.91 8.00 -11.23
C TYR A 80 4.13 7.50 -9.81
N PHE A 81 5.15 8.03 -9.15
CA PHE A 81 5.43 7.74 -7.74
C PHE A 81 5.35 9.01 -6.90
N SER A 82 4.33 9.06 -6.06
CA SER A 82 4.14 10.09 -5.07
C SER A 82 4.84 9.72 -3.77
N ARG A 83 5.90 10.44 -3.48
CA ARG A 83 6.75 10.27 -2.31
C ARG A 83 6.63 11.46 -1.39
N GLU A 84 6.82 11.26 -0.08
CA GLU A 84 6.87 12.36 0.89
C GLU A 84 7.88 13.45 0.46
N ILE A 85 7.41 14.69 0.41
CA ILE A 85 8.25 15.85 0.13
C ILE A 85 8.94 16.26 1.43
N ASN A 86 10.28 16.22 1.46
CA ASN A 86 11.04 16.83 2.54
C ASN A 86 11.16 18.34 2.30
N PRO A 87 10.43 19.18 3.09
CA PRO A 87 10.40 20.63 2.88
C PRO A 87 11.78 21.29 3.08
N ASN A 88 12.67 20.65 3.83
CA ASN A 88 14.00 21.16 4.13
C ASN A 88 15.08 20.71 3.14
N SER A 89 14.72 19.90 2.14
CA SER A 89 15.68 19.49 1.12
C SER A 89 16.11 20.69 0.25
N THR A 90 17.34 20.66 -0.21
CA THR A 90 17.89 21.70 -1.12
C THR A 90 17.09 21.83 -2.42
N VAL A 91 16.45 20.75 -2.86
CA VAL A 91 15.63 20.71 -4.09
C VAL A 91 14.37 21.55 -3.95
N TYR A 92 13.69 21.49 -2.78
CA TYR A 92 12.37 22.09 -2.61
C TYR A 92 12.39 23.39 -1.79
N SER A 93 13.42 23.64 -0.97
CA SER A 93 13.43 24.70 0.03
C SER A 93 13.19 26.11 -0.53
N GLY A 94 13.64 26.37 -1.75
CA GLY A 94 13.50 27.64 -2.44
C GLY A 94 12.18 27.82 -3.19
N LEU A 95 11.48 26.73 -3.53
CA LEU A 95 10.31 26.74 -4.41
C LEU A 95 9.04 27.13 -3.66
N LYS A 96 8.13 27.78 -4.37
CA LYS A 96 6.72 27.95 -3.99
C LYS A 96 5.91 26.77 -4.54
N VAL A 97 4.77 26.49 -3.91
CA VAL A 97 3.85 25.44 -4.36
C VAL A 97 3.49 25.61 -5.85
N LYS A 98 3.14 26.83 -6.28
CA LYS A 98 2.80 27.14 -7.68
C LYS A 98 3.94 26.81 -8.67
N GLU A 99 5.19 26.92 -8.24
CA GLU A 99 6.36 26.63 -9.08
C GLU A 99 6.55 25.12 -9.24
N LEU A 100 6.35 24.37 -8.14
CA LEU A 100 6.35 22.89 -8.20
C LEU A 100 5.24 22.37 -9.11
N LEU A 101 4.01 22.90 -9.00
CA LEU A 101 2.90 22.52 -9.87
C LEU A 101 3.16 22.85 -11.35
N LYS A 102 3.84 23.98 -11.64
CA LYS A 102 4.26 24.31 -13.01
C LYS A 102 5.31 23.34 -13.56
N ILE A 103 6.25 22.92 -12.71
CA ILE A 103 7.25 21.91 -13.08
C ILE A 103 6.54 20.60 -13.38
N ALA A 104 5.62 20.14 -12.51
CA ALA A 104 4.85 18.94 -12.75
C ALA A 104 4.09 19.00 -14.09
N ALA A 105 3.39 20.10 -14.36
CA ALA A 105 2.66 20.31 -15.61
C ALA A 105 3.55 20.32 -16.87
N ALA A 106 4.82 20.64 -16.73
CA ALA A 106 5.76 20.63 -17.85
C ALA A 106 6.36 19.24 -18.13
N TYR A 107 6.47 18.38 -17.12
CA TYR A 107 7.13 17.08 -17.23
C TYR A 107 6.17 15.89 -17.27
N LEU A 108 4.95 16.02 -16.77
CA LEU A 108 3.96 14.95 -16.77
C LEU A 108 3.10 15.03 -18.05
N PRO A 109 3.12 13.98 -18.91
CA PRO A 109 2.51 14.05 -20.24
C PRO A 109 0.99 14.28 -20.21
N ASP A 110 0.30 13.66 -19.25
CA ASP A 110 -1.16 13.66 -19.15
C ASP A 110 -1.66 14.55 -18.00
N TRP A 111 -0.87 15.59 -17.65
CA TRP A 111 -1.20 16.48 -16.54
C TRP A 111 -2.59 17.10 -16.64
N ASP A 112 -3.44 16.77 -15.66
CA ASP A 112 -4.79 17.33 -15.54
C ASP A 112 -4.78 18.60 -14.68
N LYS A 113 -4.79 19.75 -15.38
CA LYS A 113 -4.78 21.07 -14.74
C LYS A 113 -6.09 21.37 -13.99
N GLU A 114 -7.22 20.86 -14.47
CA GLU A 114 -8.52 21.12 -13.87
C GLU A 114 -8.65 20.36 -12.56
N MET A 115 -8.25 19.10 -12.54
CA MET A 115 -8.16 18.29 -11.33
C MET A 115 -7.22 18.94 -10.31
N ALA A 116 -6.02 19.34 -10.73
CA ALA A 116 -5.07 20.00 -9.84
C ALA A 116 -5.68 21.26 -9.19
N ASN A 117 -6.35 22.11 -9.97
CA ASN A 117 -7.01 23.33 -9.45
C ASN A 117 -8.16 22.98 -8.50
N SER A 118 -8.98 22.03 -8.81
CA SER A 118 -10.10 21.57 -7.96
C SER A 118 -9.58 21.08 -6.61
N LEU A 119 -8.52 20.27 -6.59
CA LEU A 119 -7.90 19.78 -5.37
C LEU A 119 -7.23 20.90 -4.55
N ILE A 120 -6.59 21.88 -5.20
CA ILE A 120 -6.02 23.07 -4.54
C ILE A 120 -7.13 23.82 -3.79
N HIS A 121 -8.28 24.04 -4.42
CA HIS A 121 -9.43 24.70 -3.80
C HIS A 121 -10.00 23.87 -2.65
N LEU A 122 -10.18 22.58 -2.86
CA LEU A 122 -10.72 21.66 -1.87
C LEU A 122 -9.88 21.58 -0.60
N PHE A 123 -8.55 21.52 -0.74
CA PHE A 123 -7.61 21.49 0.39
C PHE A 123 -7.27 22.88 0.94
N HIS A 124 -7.87 23.94 0.41
CA HIS A 124 -7.56 25.34 0.79
C HIS A 124 -6.06 25.65 0.78
N LEU A 125 -5.34 25.12 -0.21
CA LEU A 125 -3.89 25.20 -0.27
C LEU A 125 -3.41 26.54 -0.81
N ASP A 126 -2.61 27.28 -0.02
CA ASP A 126 -1.97 28.51 -0.48
C ASP A 126 -0.78 28.21 -1.40
N ILE A 127 -1.02 28.31 -2.71
CA ILE A 127 -0.01 28.04 -3.75
C ILE A 127 1.12 29.10 -3.81
N LYS A 128 0.98 30.23 -3.12
CA LYS A 128 2.03 31.28 -3.04
C LYS A 128 3.04 30.96 -1.94
N LYS A 129 2.71 30.06 -1.02
CA LYS A 129 3.55 29.67 0.11
C LYS A 129 4.79 28.90 -0.37
N ARG A 130 5.92 29.10 0.32
CA ARG A 130 7.14 28.31 0.07
C ARG A 130 6.99 26.92 0.65
N ILE A 131 7.52 25.90 -0.05
CA ILE A 131 7.47 24.49 0.40
C ILE A 131 8.13 24.32 1.77
N SER A 132 9.24 25.02 2.03
CA SER A 132 9.91 25.02 3.33
C SER A 132 9.09 25.58 4.52
N LYS A 133 7.93 26.17 4.25
CA LYS A 133 7.02 26.74 5.27
C LYS A 133 5.72 25.92 5.42
N LEU A 134 5.64 24.76 4.78
CA LEU A 134 4.46 23.91 4.85
C LEU A 134 4.53 22.98 6.08
N SER A 135 3.37 22.66 6.64
CA SER A 135 3.23 21.56 7.58
C SER A 135 3.32 20.21 6.88
N LYS A 136 3.51 19.13 7.62
CA LYS A 136 3.51 17.77 7.09
C LYS A 136 2.19 17.44 6.34
N GLY A 137 1.04 17.80 6.90
CA GLY A 137 -0.25 17.63 6.23
C GLY A 137 -0.37 18.42 4.93
N MET A 138 0.13 19.65 4.88
CA MET A 138 0.14 20.45 3.64
C MET A 138 1.06 19.84 2.57
N THR A 139 2.20 19.25 2.95
CA THR A 139 3.06 18.54 1.99
C THR A 139 2.38 17.28 1.47
N SER A 140 1.66 16.53 2.30
CA SER A 140 0.85 15.39 1.88
C SER A 140 -0.26 15.79 0.91
N MET A 141 -0.95 16.91 1.14
CA MET A 141 -1.94 17.43 0.18
C MET A 141 -1.31 17.73 -1.19
N ILE A 142 -0.10 18.28 -1.23
CA ILE A 142 0.61 18.52 -2.51
C ILE A 142 0.95 17.20 -3.20
N THR A 143 1.47 16.22 -2.47
CA THR A 143 1.81 14.92 -3.07
C THR A 143 0.58 14.19 -3.61
N ILE A 144 -0.57 14.34 -2.95
CA ILE A 144 -1.87 13.85 -3.44
C ILE A 144 -2.28 14.57 -4.73
N ILE A 145 -2.20 15.91 -4.77
CA ILE A 145 -2.52 16.70 -5.98
C ILE A 145 -1.65 16.26 -7.15
N LEU A 146 -0.34 16.13 -6.93
CA LEU A 146 0.60 15.70 -7.97
C LEU A 146 0.26 14.29 -8.48
N ALA A 147 -0.06 13.36 -7.58
CA ALA A 147 -0.38 11.98 -7.92
C ALA A 147 -1.69 11.86 -8.73
N LEU A 148 -2.75 12.50 -8.29
CA LEU A 148 -4.04 12.41 -8.95
C LEU A 148 -4.04 13.16 -10.28
N ALA A 149 -3.48 14.37 -10.32
CA ALA A 149 -3.39 15.17 -11.55
C ALA A 149 -2.34 14.67 -12.55
N SER A 150 -1.46 13.75 -12.17
CA SER A 150 -0.51 13.10 -13.11
C SER A 150 -1.18 12.29 -14.19
N LYS A 151 -2.39 11.75 -13.90
CA LYS A 151 -3.16 10.82 -14.75
C LYS A 151 -2.38 9.59 -15.21
N ALA A 152 -1.26 9.26 -14.55
CA ALA A 152 -0.48 8.08 -14.87
C ALA A 152 -1.27 6.79 -14.64
N GLU A 153 -1.11 5.82 -15.53
CA GLU A 153 -1.81 4.53 -15.51
C GLU A 153 -1.56 3.73 -14.23
N PHE A 154 -0.30 3.72 -13.76
CA PHE A 154 0.12 3.16 -12.48
C PHE A 154 0.57 4.29 -11.57
N THR A 155 -0.18 4.56 -10.51
CA THR A 155 0.12 5.62 -9.55
C THR A 155 0.42 5.03 -8.18
N PHE A 156 1.65 5.23 -7.72
CA PHE A 156 2.11 4.77 -6.41
C PHE A 156 2.05 5.90 -5.40
N LEU A 157 1.44 5.64 -4.27
CA LEU A 157 1.20 6.58 -3.18
C LEU A 157 1.90 6.03 -1.92
N ASP A 158 3.02 6.65 -1.54
CA ASP A 158 3.78 6.22 -0.36
C ASP A 158 3.35 7.02 0.87
N GLU A 159 2.62 6.36 1.78
CA GLU A 159 2.06 6.93 3.01
C GLU A 159 1.31 8.27 2.76
N PRO A 160 0.35 8.33 1.81
CA PRO A 160 -0.22 9.61 1.33
C PRO A 160 -0.95 10.41 2.40
N VAL A 161 -1.45 9.75 3.44
CA VAL A 161 -2.23 10.39 4.51
C VAL A 161 -1.38 10.81 5.72
N ALA A 162 -0.06 10.68 5.64
CA ALA A 162 0.83 11.02 6.74
C ALA A 162 0.71 12.51 7.10
N GLY A 163 0.34 12.80 8.36
CA GLY A 163 0.18 14.16 8.87
C GLY A 163 -1.12 14.86 8.50
N LEU A 164 -2.05 14.18 7.82
CA LEU A 164 -3.42 14.63 7.65
C LEU A 164 -4.25 14.32 8.91
N ASP A 165 -5.20 15.18 9.22
CA ASP A 165 -6.23 14.88 10.21
C ASP A 165 -7.27 13.88 9.66
N VAL A 166 -8.13 13.38 10.53
CA VAL A 166 -9.12 12.33 10.18
C VAL A 166 -10.04 12.79 9.04
N VAL A 167 -10.48 14.05 9.04
CA VAL A 167 -11.39 14.58 8.02
C VAL A 167 -10.70 14.64 6.66
N ALA A 168 -9.46 15.13 6.63
CA ALA A 168 -8.69 15.22 5.40
C ALA A 168 -8.32 13.82 4.83
N ARG A 169 -8.11 12.81 5.71
CA ARG A 169 -7.87 11.43 5.28
C ARG A 169 -9.12 10.82 4.61
N GLU A 170 -10.27 10.94 5.26
CA GLU A 170 -11.54 10.46 4.72
C GLU A 170 -11.86 11.13 3.38
N GLN A 171 -11.61 12.43 3.28
CA GLN A 171 -11.75 13.18 2.04
C GLN A 171 -10.83 12.66 0.93
N PHE A 172 -9.56 12.38 1.26
CA PHE A 172 -8.61 11.78 0.31
C PHE A 172 -9.08 10.42 -0.19
N TYR A 173 -9.50 9.53 0.70
CA TYR A 173 -9.96 8.19 0.30
C TYR A 173 -11.18 8.24 -0.62
N ARG A 174 -12.11 9.16 -0.34
CA ARG A 174 -13.26 9.38 -1.22
C ARG A 174 -12.84 9.85 -2.61
N ILE A 175 -11.95 10.84 -2.69
CA ILE A 175 -11.45 11.36 -3.98
C ILE A 175 -10.70 10.27 -4.75
N LEU A 176 -9.89 9.47 -4.06
CA LEU A 176 -9.17 8.37 -4.68
C LEU A 176 -10.13 7.35 -5.30
N LEU A 177 -11.21 7.00 -4.60
CA LEU A 177 -12.23 6.08 -5.09
C LEU A 177 -13.03 6.67 -6.27
N GLU A 178 -13.38 7.95 -6.21
CA GLU A 178 -14.03 8.68 -7.30
C GLU A 178 -13.13 8.66 -8.56
N GLU A 179 -11.87 9.04 -8.42
CA GLU A 179 -10.90 9.02 -9.53
C GLU A 179 -10.67 7.62 -10.09
N PHE A 180 -10.58 6.62 -9.22
CA PHE A 180 -10.46 5.21 -9.65
C PHE A 180 -11.67 4.78 -10.50
N THR A 181 -12.87 5.07 -10.00
CA THR A 181 -14.12 4.70 -10.68
C THR A 181 -14.27 5.37 -12.05
N GLU A 182 -13.84 6.63 -12.18
CA GLU A 182 -13.93 7.40 -13.40
C GLU A 182 -12.87 7.03 -14.44
N SER A 183 -11.63 6.81 -13.99
CA SER A 183 -10.47 6.64 -14.88
C SER A 183 -10.09 5.18 -15.13
N GLY A 184 -10.40 4.26 -14.22
CA GLY A 184 -9.95 2.88 -14.26
C GLY A 184 -8.42 2.73 -14.13
N ARG A 185 -7.72 3.75 -13.59
CA ARG A 185 -6.27 3.71 -13.32
C ARG A 185 -5.94 2.75 -12.20
N THR A 186 -4.69 2.39 -12.09
CA THR A 186 -4.18 1.54 -11.02
C THR A 186 -3.54 2.37 -9.93
N PHE A 187 -3.94 2.13 -8.70
CA PHE A 187 -3.32 2.75 -7.53
C PHE A 187 -2.68 1.71 -6.63
N VAL A 188 -1.47 2.00 -6.17
CA VAL A 188 -0.84 1.23 -5.09
C VAL A 188 -0.62 2.17 -3.92
N VAL A 189 -1.35 1.96 -2.84
CA VAL A 189 -1.28 2.79 -1.64
C VAL A 189 -0.49 2.05 -0.57
N SER A 190 0.70 2.57 -0.22
CA SER A 190 1.40 2.06 0.94
C SER A 190 0.84 2.70 2.21
N THR A 191 0.56 1.90 3.21
CA THR A 191 0.09 2.41 4.50
C THR A 191 0.46 1.50 5.66
N HIS A 192 0.58 2.09 6.84
CA HIS A 192 0.60 1.40 8.13
C HIS A 192 -0.71 1.60 8.91
N ILE A 193 -1.63 2.46 8.40
CA ILE A 193 -2.97 2.69 8.96
C ILE A 193 -3.95 1.84 8.14
N ILE A 194 -4.00 0.55 8.45
CA ILE A 194 -4.67 -0.45 7.62
C ILE A 194 -6.19 -0.29 7.67
N GLU A 195 -6.76 -0.09 8.87
CA GLU A 195 -8.21 -0.11 9.09
C GLU A 195 -8.96 1.02 8.35
N GLU A 196 -8.35 2.21 8.24
CA GLU A 196 -8.97 3.35 7.56
C GLU A 196 -9.05 3.17 6.03
N ALA A 197 -8.15 2.37 5.46
CA ALA A 197 -8.03 2.19 4.01
C ALA A 197 -8.49 0.81 3.51
N ALA A 198 -8.83 -0.11 4.42
CA ALA A 198 -9.13 -1.50 4.10
C ALA A 198 -10.24 -1.66 3.04
N ASP A 199 -11.28 -0.85 3.14
CA ASP A 199 -12.45 -0.90 2.25
C ASP A 199 -12.16 -0.40 0.82
N LEU A 200 -11.01 0.24 0.61
CA LEU A 200 -10.59 0.71 -0.72
C LEU A 200 -9.85 -0.35 -1.51
N PHE A 201 -9.24 -1.32 -0.84
CA PHE A 201 -8.32 -2.26 -1.47
C PHE A 201 -9.07 -3.43 -2.09
N GLU A 202 -8.95 -3.59 -3.42
CA GLU A 202 -9.42 -4.80 -4.11
C GLU A 202 -8.46 -5.97 -3.87
N GLU A 203 -7.15 -5.68 -3.85
CA GLU A 203 -6.11 -6.65 -3.50
C GLU A 203 -5.15 -6.06 -2.46
N VAL A 204 -4.66 -6.90 -1.57
CA VAL A 204 -3.63 -6.53 -0.60
C VAL A 204 -2.33 -7.27 -0.85
N ILE A 205 -1.24 -6.58 -0.60
CA ILE A 205 0.13 -7.09 -0.68
C ILE A 205 0.75 -6.90 0.71
N PHE A 206 0.99 -7.99 1.42
CA PHE A 206 1.65 -7.95 2.71
C PHE A 206 3.16 -8.10 2.53
N LEU A 207 3.88 -7.05 2.91
CA LEU A 207 5.34 -7.00 2.86
C LEU A 207 5.91 -7.06 4.29
N HIS A 208 6.73 -8.04 4.56
CA HIS A 208 7.38 -8.23 5.85
C HIS A 208 8.86 -8.56 5.63
N GLU A 209 9.75 -7.84 6.31
CA GLU A 209 11.21 -8.04 6.27
C GLU A 209 11.78 -8.22 4.84
N GLY A 210 11.27 -7.45 3.88
CA GLY A 210 11.74 -7.49 2.50
C GLY A 210 11.18 -8.62 1.64
N GLU A 211 10.21 -9.38 2.13
CA GLU A 211 9.53 -10.47 1.44
C GLU A 211 8.02 -10.22 1.32
N ILE A 212 7.40 -10.70 0.25
CA ILE A 212 5.95 -10.70 0.10
C ILE A 212 5.39 -11.95 0.78
N LEU A 213 4.69 -11.75 1.91
CA LEU A 213 4.02 -12.85 2.61
C LEU A 213 2.82 -13.36 1.83
N LEU A 214 2.03 -12.44 1.25
CA LEU A 214 0.88 -12.75 0.40
C LEU A 214 0.52 -11.60 -0.52
N LYS A 215 -0.15 -11.92 -1.62
CA LYS A 215 -0.87 -11.00 -2.48
C LYS A 215 -2.21 -11.65 -2.82
N GLU A 216 -3.30 -11.08 -2.36
CA GLU A 216 -4.64 -11.68 -2.49
C GLU A 216 -5.75 -10.65 -2.61
N ASN A 217 -6.91 -11.09 -3.12
CA ASN A 217 -8.13 -10.32 -3.06
C ASN A 217 -8.51 -10.06 -1.60
N THR A 218 -8.84 -8.83 -1.27
CA THR A 218 -9.10 -8.40 0.12
C THR A 218 -10.33 -9.09 0.71
N GLN A 219 -11.41 -9.20 -0.07
CA GLN A 219 -12.65 -9.81 0.41
C GLN A 219 -12.47 -11.32 0.62
N ASP A 220 -11.82 -12.01 -0.32
CA ASP A 220 -11.52 -13.44 -0.18
C ASP A 220 -10.68 -13.71 1.07
N LEU A 221 -9.67 -12.88 1.33
CA LEU A 221 -8.83 -12.98 2.51
C LEU A 221 -9.63 -12.79 3.81
N LEU A 222 -10.50 -11.78 3.86
CA LEU A 222 -11.38 -11.52 5.01
C LEU A 222 -12.41 -12.64 5.22
N GLU A 223 -12.91 -13.25 4.15
CA GLU A 223 -13.83 -14.38 4.22
C GLU A 223 -13.16 -15.67 4.69
N GLN A 224 -11.89 -15.88 4.37
CA GLN A 224 -11.14 -17.09 4.74
C GLN A 224 -10.59 -17.03 6.16
N CYS A 225 -10.35 -15.86 6.73
CA CYS A 225 -9.74 -15.73 8.05
C CYS A 225 -10.76 -15.60 9.18
N ARG A 226 -10.58 -16.39 10.24
CA ARG A 226 -11.41 -16.36 11.44
C ARG A 226 -10.52 -16.34 12.68
N TYR A 227 -10.93 -15.57 13.68
CA TYR A 227 -10.34 -15.63 15.01
C TYR A 227 -11.13 -16.63 15.85
N VAL A 228 -10.44 -17.66 16.34
CA VAL A 228 -11.00 -18.71 17.17
C VAL A 228 -10.52 -18.53 18.59
N SER A 229 -11.41 -18.39 19.54
CA SER A 229 -11.05 -18.19 20.94
C SER A 229 -11.90 -19.02 21.89
N GLY A 230 -11.33 -19.41 23.02
CA GLY A 230 -11.98 -20.25 24.03
C GLY A 230 -10.96 -20.81 25.04
N LYS A 231 -11.33 -21.91 25.73
CA LYS A 231 -10.36 -22.65 26.56
C LYS A 231 -9.31 -23.29 25.65
N THR A 232 -8.06 -23.33 26.10
CA THR A 232 -6.93 -23.87 25.31
C THR A 232 -7.24 -25.23 24.68
N GLU A 233 -7.72 -26.19 25.49
CA GLU A 233 -8.04 -27.55 25.01
C GLU A 233 -9.14 -27.60 23.93
N ASP A 234 -10.14 -26.71 24.06
CA ASP A 234 -11.26 -26.64 23.12
C ASP A 234 -10.85 -25.98 21.81
N VAL A 235 -10.02 -24.92 21.88
CA VAL A 235 -9.46 -24.24 20.70
C VAL A 235 -8.55 -25.20 19.94
N GLU A 236 -7.61 -25.87 20.62
CA GLU A 236 -6.68 -26.83 19.99
C GLU A 236 -7.42 -27.95 19.25
N ARG A 237 -8.52 -28.45 19.85
CA ARG A 237 -9.39 -29.44 19.19
C ARG A 237 -10.10 -28.88 17.96
N ALA A 238 -10.63 -27.66 18.06
CA ALA A 238 -11.38 -27.02 16.99
C ALA A 238 -10.52 -26.66 15.77
N VAL A 239 -9.23 -26.36 15.98
CA VAL A 239 -8.31 -25.96 14.91
C VAL A 239 -7.41 -27.10 14.41
N GLN A 240 -7.60 -28.30 14.91
CA GLN A 240 -6.79 -29.46 14.53
C GLN A 240 -6.80 -29.70 13.02
N GLY A 241 -5.60 -29.73 12.41
CA GLY A 241 -5.43 -29.93 10.96
C GLY A 241 -5.74 -28.71 10.09
N LYS A 242 -5.93 -27.52 10.70
CA LYS A 242 -6.13 -26.24 10.00
C LYS A 242 -4.84 -25.42 10.01
N GLU A 243 -4.72 -24.53 9.04
CA GLU A 243 -3.66 -23.52 9.00
C GLU A 243 -3.93 -22.48 10.07
N THR A 244 -2.97 -22.26 10.98
CA THR A 244 -3.13 -21.35 12.11
C THR A 244 -1.96 -20.38 12.22
N HIS A 245 -2.23 -19.14 12.65
CA HIS A 245 -1.22 -18.10 12.85
C HIS A 245 -1.56 -17.24 14.09
N GLY A 246 -0.55 -16.59 14.67
CA GLY A 246 -0.76 -15.62 15.74
C GLY A 246 -1.44 -16.21 16.97
N LYS A 247 -0.89 -17.29 17.53
CA LYS A 247 -1.40 -17.94 18.75
C LYS A 247 -1.17 -17.03 19.95
N GLU A 248 -2.24 -16.66 20.64
CA GLU A 248 -2.24 -15.86 21.86
C GLU A 248 -2.74 -16.72 23.02
N VAL A 249 -1.98 -16.82 24.11
CA VAL A 249 -2.39 -17.59 25.28
C VAL A 249 -2.48 -16.67 26.49
N LEU A 250 -3.64 -16.63 27.13
CA LEU A 250 -3.87 -15.86 28.35
C LEU A 250 -4.45 -16.77 29.46
N GLY A 251 -3.58 -17.24 30.34
CA GLY A 251 -3.95 -18.19 31.38
C GLY A 251 -4.46 -19.53 30.81
N ARG A 252 -5.74 -19.81 30.97
CA ARG A 252 -6.41 -21.01 30.44
C ARG A 252 -7.17 -20.77 29.13
N SER A 253 -7.11 -19.56 28.62
CA SER A 253 -7.75 -19.18 27.37
C SER A 253 -6.72 -19.03 26.26
N GLN A 254 -7.13 -19.36 25.05
CA GLN A 254 -6.33 -19.23 23.84
C GLN A 254 -7.15 -18.55 22.77
N GLY A 255 -6.48 -17.71 21.99
CA GLY A 255 -6.96 -17.18 20.72
C GLY A 255 -5.99 -17.49 19.61
N VAL A 256 -6.51 -17.73 18.40
CA VAL A 256 -5.66 -18.01 17.24
C VAL A 256 -6.39 -17.64 15.95
N MET A 257 -5.66 -17.12 14.99
CA MET A 257 -6.17 -16.97 13.62
C MET A 257 -6.16 -18.32 12.94
N VAL A 258 -7.27 -18.65 12.28
CA VAL A 258 -7.42 -19.82 11.41
C VAL A 258 -7.65 -19.33 10.01
N ARG A 259 -6.88 -19.86 9.05
CA ARG A 259 -7.14 -19.66 7.64
C ARG A 259 -7.86 -20.88 7.06
N LEU A 260 -9.07 -20.64 6.56
CA LEU A 260 -9.91 -21.65 5.95
C LEU A 260 -9.61 -21.78 4.45
N LYS A 261 -9.76 -22.95 3.90
CA LYS A 261 -9.71 -23.14 2.44
C LYS A 261 -10.95 -22.51 1.79
N PRO A 262 -10.87 -22.13 0.50
CA PRO A 262 -12.04 -21.60 -0.22
C PRO A 262 -13.26 -22.54 -0.08
N GLY A 263 -14.38 -21.98 0.40
CA GLY A 263 -15.62 -22.74 0.63
C GLY A 263 -15.67 -23.59 1.90
N GLU A 264 -14.58 -23.66 2.65
CA GLU A 264 -14.57 -24.34 3.96
C GLU A 264 -15.31 -23.48 5.00
N LYS A 265 -16.03 -24.15 5.90
CA LYS A 265 -16.71 -23.50 7.04
C LYS A 265 -16.27 -24.15 8.33
N MET A 266 -16.12 -23.35 9.37
CA MET A 266 -16.01 -23.86 10.73
C MET A 266 -17.40 -23.91 11.37
N GLU A 267 -17.70 -25.05 12.02
CA GLU A 267 -18.93 -25.18 12.78
C GLU A 267 -18.85 -24.37 14.08
N HIS A 268 -19.89 -23.64 14.38
CA HIS A 268 -20.08 -23.00 15.68
C HIS A 268 -20.29 -24.07 16.73
N THR A 269 -19.46 -24.08 17.77
CA THR A 269 -19.65 -24.94 18.93
C THR A 269 -19.83 -24.03 20.16
N GLU A 270 -20.52 -24.53 21.18
CA GLU A 270 -20.69 -23.78 22.47
C GLU A 270 -19.34 -23.57 23.20
N GLN A 271 -18.29 -24.28 22.80
CA GLN A 271 -16.99 -24.32 23.47
C GLN A 271 -15.99 -23.29 22.92
N VAL A 272 -16.15 -22.85 21.66
CA VAL A 272 -15.27 -21.85 21.04
C VAL A 272 -16.07 -20.74 20.37
N THR A 273 -15.55 -19.53 20.47
CA THR A 273 -16.11 -18.35 19.81
C THR A 273 -15.38 -18.12 18.48
N LEU A 274 -16.14 -17.98 17.40
CA LEU A 274 -15.64 -17.65 16.07
C LEU A 274 -15.96 -16.18 15.78
N GLN A 275 -14.95 -15.38 15.41
CA GLN A 275 -15.11 -13.97 15.08
C GLN A 275 -14.50 -13.67 13.71
N PRO A 276 -15.10 -12.78 12.90
CA PRO A 276 -14.44 -12.22 11.73
C PRO A 276 -13.19 -11.44 12.14
N MET A 277 -12.22 -11.35 11.26
CA MET A 277 -11.00 -10.62 11.50
C MET A 277 -10.96 -9.36 10.64
N SER A 278 -10.40 -8.27 11.18
CA SER A 278 -10.03 -7.11 10.38
C SER A 278 -8.73 -7.39 9.63
N LEU A 279 -8.51 -6.67 8.52
CA LEU A 279 -7.30 -6.80 7.72
C LEU A 279 -6.03 -6.56 8.55
N GLN A 280 -6.08 -5.61 9.50
CA GLN A 280 -4.99 -5.34 10.42
C GLN A 280 -4.67 -6.53 11.32
N LYS A 281 -5.68 -7.18 11.88
CA LYS A 281 -5.48 -8.36 12.73
C LYS A 281 -4.90 -9.54 11.94
N ILE A 282 -5.36 -9.74 10.69
CA ILE A 282 -4.80 -10.77 9.80
C ILE A 282 -3.31 -10.49 9.55
N PHE A 283 -2.96 -9.26 9.19
CA PHE A 283 -1.57 -8.87 8.98
C PHE A 283 -0.69 -9.12 10.21
N VAL A 284 -1.17 -8.70 11.39
CA VAL A 284 -0.42 -8.91 12.66
C VAL A 284 -0.24 -10.40 12.92
N SER A 285 -1.29 -11.22 12.77
CA SER A 285 -1.22 -12.66 13.01
C SER A 285 -0.25 -13.38 12.06
N LEU A 286 -0.17 -12.94 10.79
CA LEU A 286 0.77 -13.50 9.81
C LEU A 286 2.23 -13.06 10.06
N CYS A 287 2.43 -11.88 10.65
CA CYS A 287 3.76 -11.38 10.99
C CYS A 287 4.27 -11.89 12.35
N SER A 288 3.39 -12.37 13.23
CA SER A 288 3.78 -12.99 14.50
C SER A 288 4.26 -14.41 14.19
N GLY A 289 5.56 -14.68 14.36
CA GLY A 289 6.10 -16.04 14.24
C GLY A 289 5.45 -17.00 15.24
N GLU A 290 5.59 -18.30 15.03
CA GLU A 290 5.01 -19.34 15.90
C GLU A 290 5.47 -19.25 17.39
N ASP A 291 6.47 -18.41 17.73
CA ASP A 291 7.18 -18.40 19.03
C ASP A 291 7.06 -17.10 19.84
N GLU A 292 6.27 -16.09 19.46
CA GLU A 292 6.04 -14.95 20.36
C GLU A 292 4.92 -15.28 21.36
N THR A 293 5.23 -16.13 22.34
CA THR A 293 4.47 -16.22 23.61
C THR A 293 4.77 -14.94 24.39
N ILE A 294 3.83 -14.02 24.45
CA ILE A 294 3.88 -12.84 25.33
C ILE A 294 3.50 -13.26 26.75
#